data_bc1c6ddbdf68248c435230211efea472
#
_entry.id   bc1c6ddbdf68248c435230211efea472
#
_cell.length_a   1.000
_cell.length_b   1.000
_cell.length_c   1.000
_cell.angle_alpha   90.00
_cell.angle_beta   90.00
_cell.angle_gamma   90.00
#
_symmetry.space_group_name_H-M   'P 1'
#
loop_
_entity.id
_entity.type
_entity.pdbx_description
1 polymer ?
#
loop_
_entity_poly.entity_id
_entity_poly.type
_entity_poly.pdbx_seq_one_letter_code
_entity_poly.pdbx_strand_id
1 'polypeptide(L)'
;MPKLIFESAEESIGTSIAKSVSQSVSQSVSLTTHKSLFLSLTLSLTLFTFLYGCASTSSSSKKQTSLVNISLSKDIQKMQGSSIPADETETFSSEDEHAVIWLKLQDVFDKHTLRWEWYDPKGNLYDTTDEYPINEDGRLRSSNTYWHKIGIKGEDSASLTGKWKVKVYLDKSLLTTKEFNIIEEGFNLFKYISKGPKVKIKPDRNKWALIIGIEKYKKTVPVQYAEKDANLMKEYLTKFIGVPEENTITLTNDGATKAEIDVLIKDRLKGLLKEGDTLYIYYSGHGIPADETPYLLPYDGDPESPAITAYPVEMLYKDLDRLPAKEIYVFMDSCFSGKSGRVEKEELLVAGVRPGVLKVKDPLLLSKKLVVLAAAKSNQLSNYYKQEGQGLFTYYLLKGMTGEADSNKDKKITLSELSKYVEEEVSSASRRLFGISRQQNPVVMPTPLGEREGLSIADVLR
;
A
#
# COMPACT_ATOMS: atom_id res chain seq x y z
N MET A 1 -9.13 48.98 -12.93
CA MET A 1 -10.57 49.32 -12.81
C MET A 1 -11.18 49.38 -14.20
N PRO A 2 -12.29 48.68 -14.51
CA PRO A 2 -13.56 48.62 -13.78
C PRO A 2 -13.98 47.16 -13.46
N LYS A 3 -14.59 46.97 -12.34
CA LYS A 3 -16.00 46.90 -11.88
C LYS A 3 -16.78 45.62 -12.24
N LEU A 4 -17.05 44.90 -11.18
CA LEU A 4 -18.06 43.87 -10.89
C LEU A 4 -19.41 44.05 -11.63
N ILE A 5 -20.02 42.90 -12.01
CA ILE A 5 -21.48 42.71 -11.96
C ILE A 5 -21.74 41.27 -11.43
N PHE A 6 -22.46 41.23 -10.31
CA PHE A 6 -23.17 40.04 -9.78
C PHE A 6 -24.51 39.95 -10.50
N GLU A 7 -24.94 38.77 -10.92
CA GLU A 7 -26.34 38.45 -11.05
C GLU A 7 -26.65 37.01 -10.66
N SER A 8 -27.60 36.88 -9.78
CA SER A 8 -28.23 35.72 -9.20
C SER A 8 -29.19 35.06 -10.19
N ALA A 9 -29.21 33.73 -10.21
CA ALA A 9 -30.39 32.98 -10.67
C ALA A 9 -30.56 31.74 -9.79
N GLU A 10 -31.39 31.89 -8.81
CA GLU A 10 -32.14 30.79 -8.16
C GLU A 10 -33.39 30.45 -9.00
N GLU A 11 -33.87 29.22 -8.76
CA GLU A 11 -35.17 28.63 -9.16
C GLU A 11 -35.26 27.98 -10.54
N SER A 12 -35.38 26.71 -10.40
CA SER A 12 -36.32 25.70 -10.93
C SER A 12 -35.63 24.44 -11.42
N ILE A 13 -35.80 23.36 -10.68
CA ILE A 13 -36.11 21.99 -11.11
C ILE A 13 -36.29 21.15 -9.82
N GLY A 14 -37.43 21.31 -9.22
CA GLY A 14 -38.01 20.33 -8.31
C GLY A 14 -39.26 19.76 -8.99
N THR A 15 -39.40 18.47 -8.99
CA THR A 15 -40.52 17.64 -9.47
C THR A 15 -40.27 16.89 -10.77
N SER A 16 -39.51 15.79 -10.69
CA SER A 16 -39.76 14.60 -11.51
C SER A 16 -38.85 13.42 -11.15
N ILE A 17 -38.85 12.94 -9.91
CA ILE A 17 -38.40 11.57 -9.57
C ILE A 17 -39.18 11.10 -8.34
N ALA A 18 -40.45 10.81 -8.51
CA ALA A 18 -41.26 10.13 -7.53
C ALA A 18 -42.40 9.36 -8.20
N LYS A 19 -42.07 8.48 -9.14
CA LYS A 19 -43.00 7.48 -9.68
C LYS A 19 -42.25 6.46 -10.55
N SER A 20 -41.47 5.57 -9.92
CA SER A 20 -41.09 4.28 -10.54
C SER A 20 -40.34 3.34 -9.55
N VAL A 21 -40.82 3.23 -8.30
CA VAL A 21 -40.43 2.12 -7.41
C VAL A 21 -41.67 1.66 -6.67
N SER A 22 -42.57 1.03 -7.34
CA SER A 22 -43.64 0.22 -6.72
C SER A 22 -44.26 -0.72 -7.74
N GLN A 23 -43.50 -1.66 -8.27
CA GLN A 23 -44.01 -2.87 -8.92
C GLN A 23 -42.83 -3.78 -9.25
N SER A 24 -42.50 -4.69 -8.35
CA SER A 24 -41.99 -6.03 -8.61
C SER A 24 -41.46 -6.68 -7.32
N VAL A 25 -42.35 -6.96 -6.38
CA VAL A 25 -42.12 -8.02 -5.38
C VAL A 25 -43.45 -8.68 -5.11
N SER A 26 -43.80 -9.67 -5.91
CA SER A 26 -44.74 -10.72 -5.57
C SER A 26 -44.51 -11.93 -6.46
N GLN A 27 -44.23 -13.04 -5.87
CA GLN A 27 -44.09 -14.44 -6.34
C GLN A 27 -42.63 -14.92 -6.17
N SER A 28 -42.32 -15.77 -5.21
CA SER A 28 -42.80 -17.12 -5.02
C SER A 28 -42.26 -17.64 -3.67
N VAL A 29 -43.15 -17.96 -2.74
CA VAL A 29 -42.86 -18.83 -1.59
C VAL A 29 -43.53 -20.16 -1.90
N SER A 30 -42.76 -21.21 -2.00
CA SER A 30 -43.26 -22.58 -2.00
C SER A 30 -42.67 -23.34 -0.82
N LEU A 31 -43.60 -23.84 -0.02
CA LEU A 31 -43.43 -24.68 1.18
C LEU A 31 -42.58 -25.93 0.94
N THR A 32 -41.83 -26.31 1.96
CA THR A 32 -41.77 -27.74 2.37
C THR A 32 -41.63 -27.84 3.87
N THR A 33 -42.57 -28.51 4.43
CA THR A 33 -42.76 -28.91 5.85
C THR A 33 -41.87 -30.09 6.21
N HIS A 34 -41.31 -30.12 7.43
CA HIS A 34 -41.28 -31.32 8.26
C HIS A 34 -41.22 -31.02 9.78
N LYS A 35 -42.24 -31.54 10.45
CA LYS A 35 -42.53 -31.88 11.86
C LYS A 35 -41.28 -32.23 12.70
N SER A 36 -41.15 -31.88 13.96
CA SER A 36 -41.85 -32.23 15.18
C SER A 36 -40.81 -32.12 16.32
N LEU A 37 -41.07 -31.65 17.49
CA LEU A 37 -41.61 -32.36 18.64
C LEU A 37 -41.75 -31.44 19.85
N PHE A 38 -42.86 -31.59 20.56
CA PHE A 38 -43.28 -31.06 21.81
C PHE A 38 -42.26 -31.04 22.97
N LEU A 39 -42.28 -30.01 23.82
CA LEU A 39 -42.59 -30.24 25.22
C LEU A 39 -43.13 -28.96 25.92
N SER A 40 -44.26 -29.12 26.55
CA SER A 40 -45.01 -28.16 27.39
C SER A 40 -44.33 -27.95 28.74
N LEU A 41 -44.53 -26.79 29.38
CA LEU A 41 -44.95 -26.72 30.78
C LEU A 41 -45.45 -25.29 31.15
N THR A 42 -46.77 -25.23 31.33
CA THR A 42 -47.62 -24.64 32.36
C THR A 42 -47.29 -23.23 32.94
N LEU A 43 -48.26 -22.46 32.64
CA LEU A 43 -48.83 -21.27 33.26
C LEU A 43 -48.97 -21.39 34.81
N SER A 44 -48.54 -20.35 35.53
CA SER A 44 -49.13 -20.06 36.86
C SER A 44 -49.30 -18.55 37.00
N LEU A 45 -50.56 -18.17 36.93
CA LEU A 45 -51.11 -16.85 37.15
C LEU A 45 -51.38 -16.72 38.64
N THR A 46 -50.77 -15.76 39.34
CA THR A 46 -51.28 -15.28 40.63
C THR A 46 -51.39 -13.76 40.63
N LEU A 47 -52.60 -13.34 40.52
CA LEU A 47 -53.12 -11.99 40.72
C LEU A 47 -53.05 -11.64 42.22
N PHE A 48 -52.29 -10.59 42.56
CA PHE A 48 -52.50 -9.93 43.89
C PHE A 48 -52.63 -8.43 43.67
N THR A 49 -53.82 -7.97 43.72
CA THR A 49 -54.20 -6.57 43.91
C THR A 49 -53.92 -6.12 45.33
N PHE A 50 -53.09 -5.09 45.47
CA PHE A 50 -53.22 -4.20 46.66
C PHE A 50 -53.06 -2.75 46.20
N LEU A 51 -54.15 -2.03 46.47
CA LEU A 51 -54.24 -0.60 46.38
C LEU A 51 -53.53 0.06 47.57
N TYR A 52 -53.12 1.28 47.34
CA TYR A 52 -52.79 2.40 48.22
C TYR A 52 -51.31 2.76 48.35
N GLY A 53 -51.11 4.00 47.99
CA GLY A 53 -50.00 4.81 48.46
C GLY A 53 -49.35 5.67 47.39
N CYS A 54 -50.02 6.76 46.98
CA CYS A 54 -49.28 7.89 46.38
C CYS A 54 -48.26 8.40 47.37
N ALA A 55 -47.00 8.10 47.10
CA ALA A 55 -45.86 8.90 47.51
C ALA A 55 -45.04 9.19 46.29
N SER A 56 -45.25 10.34 45.72
CA SER A 56 -44.35 10.91 44.70
C SER A 56 -43.00 11.23 45.34
N THR A 57 -42.14 10.23 45.49
CA THR A 57 -40.74 10.48 45.67
C THR A 57 -40.19 10.72 44.29
N SER A 58 -40.03 11.99 43.91
CA SER A 58 -39.15 12.40 42.86
C SER A 58 -37.72 12.00 43.27
N SER A 59 -37.32 10.75 42.94
CA SER A 59 -35.92 10.42 42.89
C SER A 59 -35.34 11.22 41.76
N SER A 60 -34.78 12.38 42.05
CA SER A 60 -33.84 13.01 41.14
C SER A 60 -32.70 12.00 40.99
N SER A 61 -32.69 11.23 39.92
CA SER A 61 -31.54 10.45 39.56
C SER A 61 -30.41 11.46 39.41
N LYS A 62 -29.49 11.50 40.39
CA LYS A 62 -28.27 12.27 40.25
C LYS A 62 -27.66 11.81 38.95
N LYS A 63 -27.62 12.65 37.94
CA LYS A 63 -26.86 12.37 36.71
C LYS A 63 -25.45 12.03 37.18
N GLN A 64 -24.91 10.94 36.71
CA GLN A 64 -23.57 10.47 37.05
C GLN A 64 -22.64 10.70 35.85
N THR A 65 -21.46 11.22 36.11
CA THR A 65 -20.40 11.32 35.08
C THR A 65 -20.19 9.97 34.41
N SER A 66 -20.29 9.94 33.11
CA SER A 66 -20.21 8.69 32.31
C SER A 66 -19.24 8.78 31.14
N LEU A 67 -18.60 7.65 30.85
CA LEU A 67 -17.73 7.48 29.65
C LEU A 67 -18.64 7.23 28.44
N VAL A 68 -18.54 8.10 27.44
CA VAL A 68 -19.29 7.99 26.17
C VAL A 68 -18.51 7.37 25.06
N ASN A 69 -17.23 7.73 24.95
CA ASN A 69 -16.36 7.20 23.91
C ASN A 69 -14.92 7.12 24.42
N ILE A 70 -14.18 6.15 23.84
CA ILE A 70 -12.77 5.93 24.11
C ILE A 70 -12.12 5.37 22.86
N SER A 71 -10.98 5.92 22.47
CA SER A 71 -10.18 5.39 21.36
C SER A 71 -8.68 5.47 21.64
N LEU A 72 -7.92 4.68 20.89
CA LEU A 72 -6.46 4.74 20.78
C LEU A 72 -6.11 5.35 19.43
N SER A 73 -5.10 6.21 19.40
CA SER A 73 -4.67 6.91 18.19
C SER A 73 -3.17 7.22 18.20
N LYS A 74 -2.63 7.57 17.05
CA LYS A 74 -1.22 7.94 16.94
C LYS A 74 -0.97 9.39 17.37
N ASP A 75 -1.98 10.25 17.24
CA ASP A 75 -1.86 11.67 17.59
C ASP A 75 -3.24 12.28 17.95
N ILE A 76 -3.20 13.55 18.37
CA ILE A 76 -4.37 14.38 18.66
C ILE A 76 -4.39 15.61 17.76
N GLN A 77 -5.50 15.81 17.08
CA GLN A 77 -5.75 17.02 16.29
C GLN A 77 -6.70 17.98 17.03
N LYS A 78 -6.44 19.28 16.86
CA LYS A 78 -7.35 20.32 17.34
C LYS A 78 -8.31 20.73 16.23
N MET A 79 -9.59 20.49 16.42
CA MET A 79 -10.66 20.94 15.53
C MET A 79 -11.71 21.73 16.30
N GLN A 80 -11.98 22.97 15.88
CA GLN A 80 -13.00 23.85 16.46
C GLN A 80 -12.95 23.95 18.00
N GLY A 81 -11.74 23.98 18.57
CA GLY A 81 -11.53 24.08 20.02
C GLY A 81 -11.62 22.78 20.80
N SER A 82 -11.89 21.64 20.14
CA SER A 82 -11.90 20.31 20.74
C SER A 82 -10.68 19.50 20.29
N SER A 83 -10.14 18.69 21.20
CA SER A 83 -9.12 17.69 20.88
C SER A 83 -9.80 16.40 20.39
N ILE A 84 -9.47 15.93 19.21
CA ILE A 84 -9.99 14.69 18.62
C ILE A 84 -8.85 13.74 18.28
N PRO A 85 -9.07 12.40 18.35
CA PRO A 85 -8.04 11.45 17.96
C PRO A 85 -7.76 11.53 16.46
N ALA A 86 -6.48 11.37 16.07
CA ALA A 86 -6.03 11.29 14.71
C ALA A 86 -5.32 9.95 14.48
N ASP A 87 -5.57 9.31 13.35
CA ASP A 87 -5.03 8.00 13.00
C ASP A 87 -5.35 6.94 14.07
N GLU A 88 -6.65 6.70 14.28
CA GLU A 88 -7.13 5.72 15.26
C GLU A 88 -6.63 4.31 14.92
N THR A 89 -6.05 3.62 15.92
CA THR A 89 -5.49 2.28 15.76
C THR A 89 -5.38 1.58 17.12
N GLU A 90 -5.44 0.26 17.12
CA GLU A 90 -5.08 -0.59 18.26
C GLU A 90 -3.72 -1.30 18.05
N THR A 91 -3.00 -0.97 16.96
CA THR A 91 -1.67 -1.51 16.67
C THR A 91 -0.73 -0.37 16.27
N PHE A 92 0.30 -0.18 17.05
CA PHE A 92 1.35 0.82 16.87
C PHE A 92 2.63 0.14 16.38
N SER A 93 3.39 0.87 15.58
CA SER A 93 4.77 0.50 15.20
C SER A 93 5.76 1.05 16.25
N SER A 94 6.89 0.37 16.41
CA SER A 94 8.04 0.89 17.20
C SER A 94 8.59 2.22 16.69
N GLU A 95 8.19 2.65 15.49
CA GLU A 95 8.58 3.93 14.88
C GLU A 95 7.47 4.99 14.95
N ASP A 96 6.30 4.68 15.48
CA ASP A 96 5.27 5.68 15.75
C ASP A 96 5.74 6.60 16.89
N GLU A 97 5.49 7.89 16.80
CA GLU A 97 5.93 8.86 17.81
C GLU A 97 5.28 8.60 19.17
N HIS A 98 3.98 8.27 19.18
CA HIS A 98 3.21 8.10 20.41
C HIS A 98 2.13 7.02 20.29
N ALA A 99 1.73 6.45 21.43
CA ALA A 99 0.43 5.84 21.63
C ALA A 99 -0.42 6.75 22.53
N VAL A 100 -1.56 7.18 22.04
CA VAL A 100 -2.46 8.11 22.70
C VAL A 100 -3.74 7.39 23.09
N ILE A 101 -4.19 7.54 24.34
CA ILE A 101 -5.56 7.20 24.77
C ILE A 101 -6.37 8.47 24.86
N TRP A 102 -7.49 8.50 24.16
CA TRP A 102 -8.43 9.59 24.16
C TRP A 102 -9.79 9.12 24.69
N LEU A 103 -10.44 9.93 25.50
CA LEU A 103 -11.75 9.61 26.05
C LEU A 103 -12.67 10.84 26.06
N LYS A 104 -13.96 10.59 25.94
CA LYS A 104 -15.02 11.58 26.04
C LYS A 104 -15.94 11.24 27.21
N LEU A 105 -16.01 12.16 28.15
CA LEU A 105 -16.96 12.08 29.29
C LEU A 105 -18.16 12.96 29.04
N GLN A 106 -19.32 12.53 29.56
CA GLN A 106 -20.59 13.24 29.51
C GLN A 106 -21.09 13.46 30.92
N ASP A 107 -21.89 14.52 31.09
CA ASP A 107 -22.54 14.93 32.36
C ASP A 107 -21.51 15.05 33.50
N VAL A 108 -20.37 15.73 33.18
CA VAL A 108 -19.33 15.98 34.20
C VAL A 108 -19.75 17.13 35.07
N PHE A 109 -20.10 16.86 36.32
CA PHE A 109 -20.39 17.83 37.37
C PHE A 109 -19.57 17.45 38.59
N ASP A 110 -19.39 18.42 39.47
CA ASP A 110 -18.45 18.34 40.59
C ASP A 110 -16.99 18.27 40.14
N LYS A 111 -16.09 18.30 41.08
CA LYS A 111 -14.65 18.16 40.85
C LYS A 111 -14.32 16.70 40.81
N HIS A 112 -13.56 16.29 39.79
CA HIS A 112 -13.10 14.93 39.62
C HIS A 112 -11.60 14.89 39.39
N THR A 113 -11.00 13.70 39.47
CA THR A 113 -9.64 13.44 39.06
C THR A 113 -9.57 12.31 38.04
N LEU A 114 -8.67 12.43 37.08
CA LEU A 114 -8.33 11.37 36.15
C LEU A 114 -6.88 10.92 36.40
N ARG A 115 -6.65 9.62 36.30
CA ARG A 115 -5.30 9.04 36.35
C ARG A 115 -5.19 7.93 35.31
N TRP A 116 -4.03 7.85 34.65
CA TRP A 116 -3.71 6.84 33.62
C TRP A 116 -2.56 5.97 34.13
N GLU A 117 -2.66 4.66 33.89
CA GLU A 117 -1.61 3.68 34.15
C GLU A 117 -1.37 2.85 32.88
N TRP A 118 -0.13 2.84 32.40
CA TRP A 118 0.29 2.09 31.25
C TRP A 118 1.10 0.87 31.69
N TYR A 119 0.78 -0.28 31.12
CA TYR A 119 1.40 -1.54 31.45
C TYR A 119 2.04 -2.15 30.22
N ASP A 120 3.29 -2.62 30.37
CA ASP A 120 4.06 -3.29 29.34
C ASP A 120 3.48 -4.69 29.00
N PRO A 121 4.00 -5.37 27.95
CA PRO A 121 3.56 -6.72 27.60
C PRO A 121 3.80 -7.80 28.68
N LYS A 122 4.69 -7.54 29.62
CA LYS A 122 4.96 -8.43 30.78
C LYS A 122 4.02 -8.16 31.95
N GLY A 123 3.20 -7.10 31.86
CA GLY A 123 2.27 -6.68 32.90
C GLY A 123 2.87 -5.76 33.96
N ASN A 124 4.09 -5.28 33.79
CA ASN A 124 4.71 -4.30 34.66
C ASN A 124 4.13 -2.91 34.40
N LEU A 125 4.02 -2.10 35.47
CA LEU A 125 3.69 -0.68 35.31
C LEU A 125 4.84 0.03 34.59
N TYR A 126 4.54 0.57 33.42
CA TYR A 126 5.50 1.29 32.57
C TYR A 126 5.49 2.78 32.84
N ASP A 127 4.27 3.37 32.90
CA ASP A 127 4.08 4.80 33.14
C ASP A 127 2.77 5.05 33.91
N THR A 128 2.75 6.10 34.71
CA THR A 128 1.55 6.55 35.45
C THR A 128 1.56 8.06 35.63
N THR A 129 0.37 8.67 35.55
CA THR A 129 0.21 10.07 35.89
C THR A 129 -0.10 10.25 37.37
N ASP A 130 0.12 11.47 37.86
CA ASP A 130 -0.55 11.94 39.08
C ASP A 130 -2.06 12.03 38.86
N GLU A 131 -2.80 12.25 39.95
CA GLU A 131 -4.25 12.56 39.92
C GLU A 131 -4.43 13.91 39.18
N TYR A 132 -4.88 13.88 37.93
CA TYR A 132 -5.09 15.06 37.10
C TYR A 132 -6.49 15.64 37.38
N PRO A 133 -6.60 16.85 37.97
CA PRO A 133 -7.90 17.43 38.31
C PRO A 133 -8.63 17.84 37.03
N ILE A 134 -9.92 17.49 36.99
CA ILE A 134 -10.84 17.89 35.93
C ILE A 134 -12.06 18.59 36.52
N ASN A 135 -12.66 19.52 35.74
CA ASN A 135 -13.82 20.30 36.15
C ASN A 135 -13.65 21.04 37.49
N GLU A 136 -12.49 21.72 37.67
CA GLU A 136 -12.10 22.37 38.90
C GLU A 136 -13.11 23.44 39.39
N ASP A 137 -13.90 24.04 38.49
CA ASP A 137 -14.95 25.00 38.83
C ASP A 137 -16.27 24.34 39.28
N GLY A 138 -16.36 23.01 39.19
CA GLY A 138 -17.52 22.21 39.61
C GLY A 138 -18.79 22.45 38.81
N ARG A 139 -18.72 23.19 37.68
CA ARG A 139 -19.89 23.47 36.84
C ARG A 139 -20.21 22.29 35.95
N LEU A 140 -21.49 22.06 35.70
CA LEU A 140 -21.95 21.04 34.77
C LEU A 140 -21.36 21.29 33.37
N ARG A 141 -20.64 20.29 32.85
CA ARG A 141 -20.20 20.22 31.47
C ARG A 141 -20.92 19.06 30.80
N SER A 142 -21.72 19.36 29.79
CA SER A 142 -22.50 18.36 29.06
C SER A 142 -21.59 17.31 28.38
N SER A 143 -20.39 17.71 27.97
CA SER A 143 -19.41 16.82 27.37
C SER A 143 -18.00 17.45 27.41
N ASN A 144 -17.00 16.65 27.72
CA ASN A 144 -15.62 17.08 27.70
C ASN A 144 -14.70 15.94 27.24
N THR A 145 -13.52 16.27 26.67
CA THR A 145 -12.55 15.30 26.16
C THR A 145 -11.23 15.40 26.91
N TYR A 146 -10.62 14.25 27.16
CA TYR A 146 -9.36 14.11 27.88
C TYR A 146 -8.50 13.09 27.17
N TRP A 147 -7.19 13.23 27.28
CA TRP A 147 -6.25 12.30 26.66
C TRP A 147 -4.92 12.26 27.41
N HIS A 148 -4.22 11.16 27.28
CA HIS A 148 -2.85 10.99 27.71
C HIS A 148 -2.10 10.15 26.69
N LYS A 149 -0.75 10.24 26.68
CA LYS A 149 0.09 9.53 25.73
C LYS A 149 1.38 9.04 26.38
N ILE A 150 1.92 7.96 25.80
CA ILE A 150 3.31 7.55 26.01
C ILE A 150 4.10 7.75 24.73
N GLY A 151 5.38 8.07 24.84
CA GLY A 151 6.31 8.03 23.71
C GLY A 151 6.55 6.59 23.28
N ILE A 152 6.81 6.36 21.99
CA ILE A 152 7.24 5.06 21.47
C ILE A 152 8.62 5.21 20.82
N LYS A 153 8.71 5.97 19.76
CA LYS A 153 9.94 6.12 18.98
C LYS A 153 11.07 6.74 19.80
N GLY A 154 12.17 6.01 19.89
CA GLY A 154 13.34 6.45 20.67
C GLY A 154 13.23 6.25 22.18
N GLU A 155 12.12 5.72 22.66
CA GLU A 155 11.85 5.39 24.05
C GLU A 155 11.97 3.86 24.29
N ASP A 156 12.06 3.44 25.54
CA ASP A 156 12.14 2.02 25.91
C ASP A 156 10.93 1.22 25.42
N SER A 157 9.77 1.83 25.33
CA SER A 157 8.53 1.23 24.82
C SER A 157 8.65 0.72 23.39
N ALA A 158 9.48 1.32 22.53
CA ALA A 158 9.74 0.83 21.18
C ALA A 158 10.34 -0.59 21.15
N SER A 159 11.11 -0.95 22.16
CA SER A 159 11.73 -2.27 22.31
C SER A 159 10.84 -3.31 23.01
N LEU A 160 9.78 -2.86 23.69
CA LEU A 160 8.85 -3.68 24.45
C LEU A 160 7.67 -4.07 23.56
N THR A 161 7.94 -4.82 22.50
CA THR A 161 6.91 -5.26 21.54
C THR A 161 5.97 -6.30 22.16
N GLY A 162 4.70 -6.26 21.74
CA GLY A 162 3.65 -7.15 22.24
C GLY A 162 2.40 -6.42 22.71
N LYS A 163 1.61 -7.10 23.53
CA LYS A 163 0.30 -6.63 23.99
C LYS A 163 0.41 -5.73 25.22
N TRP A 164 0.14 -4.47 25.04
CA TRP A 164 0.10 -3.42 26.07
C TRP A 164 -1.31 -3.23 26.61
N LYS A 165 -1.39 -2.56 27.76
CA LYS A 165 -2.63 -2.23 28.43
C LYS A 165 -2.57 -0.83 29.03
N VAL A 166 -3.63 -0.06 28.86
CA VAL A 166 -3.81 1.21 29.56
C VAL A 166 -5.09 1.18 30.39
N LYS A 167 -4.98 1.55 31.67
CA LYS A 167 -6.11 1.70 32.59
C LYS A 167 -6.35 3.18 32.86
N VAL A 168 -7.61 3.56 32.87
CA VAL A 168 -8.03 4.93 33.20
C VAL A 168 -8.88 4.87 34.45
N TYR A 169 -8.56 5.74 35.40
CA TYR A 169 -9.27 5.85 36.65
C TYR A 169 -9.95 7.20 36.76
N LEU A 170 -11.19 7.21 37.28
CA LEU A 170 -11.94 8.40 37.68
C LEU A 170 -12.14 8.34 39.20
N ASP A 171 -11.67 9.34 39.92
CA ASP A 171 -11.70 9.41 41.39
C ASP A 171 -11.21 8.12 42.06
N LYS A 172 -10.07 7.64 41.61
CA LYS A 172 -9.39 6.39 42.06
C LYS A 172 -10.15 5.10 41.73
N SER A 173 -11.34 5.17 41.11
CA SER A 173 -12.10 4.00 40.67
C SER A 173 -11.75 3.69 39.21
N LEU A 174 -11.56 2.42 38.89
CA LEU A 174 -11.26 2.00 37.49
C LEU A 174 -12.46 2.36 36.61
N LEU A 175 -12.25 3.30 35.70
CA LEU A 175 -13.24 3.70 34.70
C LEU A 175 -13.26 2.75 33.51
N THR A 176 -12.10 2.41 32.99
CA THR A 176 -11.98 1.57 31.81
C THR A 176 -10.57 1.02 31.63
N THR A 177 -10.44 0.02 30.75
CA THR A 177 -9.17 -0.56 30.30
C THR A 177 -9.21 -0.70 28.80
N LYS A 178 -8.13 -0.30 28.12
CA LYS A 178 -7.89 -0.57 26.71
C LYS A 178 -6.63 -1.39 26.53
N GLU A 179 -6.64 -2.29 25.55
CA GLU A 179 -5.51 -3.09 25.14
C GLU A 179 -5.09 -2.69 23.73
N PHE A 180 -3.80 -2.75 23.44
CA PHE A 180 -3.23 -2.43 22.14
C PHE A 180 -1.91 -3.20 21.94
N ASN A 181 -1.39 -3.20 20.72
CA ASN A 181 -0.11 -3.83 20.44
C ASN A 181 0.91 -2.78 20.01
N ILE A 182 2.15 -2.92 20.51
CA ILE A 182 3.32 -2.31 19.86
C ILE A 182 4.04 -3.44 19.13
N ILE A 183 4.20 -3.29 17.82
CA ILE A 183 4.92 -4.23 16.97
C ILE A 183 6.23 -3.61 16.51
N GLU A 184 7.25 -4.43 16.35
CA GLU A 184 8.46 -3.98 15.70
C GLU A 184 8.11 -3.55 14.27
N GLU A 185 8.55 -2.35 13.88
CA GLU A 185 8.39 -1.95 12.48
C GLU A 185 9.20 -2.91 11.63
N GLY A 186 8.50 -3.67 10.80
CA GLY A 186 9.16 -4.50 9.80
C GLY A 186 10.05 -3.63 8.90
N PHE A 187 11.05 -4.22 8.28
CA PHE A 187 11.94 -3.52 7.35
C PHE A 187 11.12 -2.72 6.32
N ASN A 188 11.13 -1.40 6.46
CA ASN A 188 10.46 -0.50 5.53
C ASN A 188 11.39 -0.18 4.36
N LEU A 189 11.15 -0.84 3.24
CA LEU A 189 11.97 -0.74 2.03
C LEU A 189 12.05 0.70 1.51
N PHE A 190 10.91 1.40 1.45
CA PHE A 190 10.86 2.78 0.98
C PHE A 190 11.75 3.70 1.85
N LYS A 191 11.55 3.65 3.18
CA LYS A 191 12.33 4.44 4.14
C LYS A 191 13.83 4.12 4.05
N TYR A 192 14.17 2.83 3.89
CA TYR A 192 15.56 2.39 3.75
C TYR A 192 16.21 2.97 2.49
N ILE A 193 15.55 2.86 1.34
CA ILE A 193 16.07 3.38 0.06
C ILE A 193 16.13 4.91 0.07
N SER A 194 15.08 5.59 0.56
CA SER A 194 15.05 7.06 0.62
C SER A 194 16.14 7.63 1.53
N LYS A 195 16.44 6.96 2.64
CA LYS A 195 17.56 7.33 3.53
C LYS A 195 18.92 7.11 2.86
N GLY A 196 19.03 6.10 2.01
CA GLY A 196 20.29 5.68 1.38
C GLY A 196 21.18 4.84 2.30
N PRO A 197 22.28 4.28 1.77
CA PRO A 197 23.20 3.44 2.52
C PRO A 197 24.01 4.24 3.55
N LYS A 198 24.48 3.56 4.61
CA LYS A 198 25.34 4.18 5.64
C LYS A 198 26.67 4.68 5.08
N VAL A 199 27.18 4.01 4.04
CA VAL A 199 28.43 4.37 3.36
C VAL A 199 28.06 5.07 2.04
N LYS A 200 28.59 6.27 1.84
CA LYS A 200 28.36 7.02 0.60
C LYS A 200 29.02 6.31 -0.58
N ILE A 201 28.22 5.90 -1.54
CA ILE A 201 28.71 5.29 -2.79
C ILE A 201 29.24 6.37 -3.72
N LYS A 202 30.44 6.14 -4.25
CA LYS A 202 31.02 7.03 -5.26
C LYS A 202 30.32 6.77 -6.60
N PRO A 203 29.79 7.82 -7.27
CA PRO A 203 29.19 7.64 -8.58
C PRO A 203 30.20 7.07 -9.60
N ASP A 204 29.73 6.10 -10.38
CA ASP A 204 30.48 5.46 -11.44
C ASP A 204 29.97 6.00 -12.80
N ARG A 205 30.82 6.75 -13.50
CA ARG A 205 30.47 7.41 -14.78
C ARG A 205 30.22 6.42 -15.92
N ASN A 206 30.60 5.15 -15.75
CA ASN A 206 30.32 4.10 -16.71
C ASN A 206 28.95 3.44 -16.49
N LYS A 207 28.17 3.91 -15.51
CA LYS A 207 26.81 3.41 -15.24
C LYS A 207 25.77 4.40 -15.72
N TRP A 208 24.76 3.87 -16.38
CA TRP A 208 23.64 4.61 -16.94
C TRP A 208 22.32 3.97 -16.52
N ALA A 209 21.26 4.78 -16.42
CA ALA A 209 19.92 4.30 -16.16
C ALA A 209 18.88 4.96 -17.08
N LEU A 210 17.97 4.14 -17.62
CA LEU A 210 16.73 4.58 -18.25
C LEU A 210 15.56 4.03 -17.45
N ILE A 211 14.76 4.90 -16.86
CA ILE A 211 13.69 4.55 -15.96
C ILE A 211 12.38 5.06 -16.52
N ILE A 212 11.42 4.16 -16.77
CA ILE A 212 10.12 4.47 -17.34
C ILE A 212 9.04 3.99 -16.39
N GLY A 213 8.21 4.92 -15.88
CA GLY A 213 7.08 4.63 -15.00
C GLY A 213 5.80 5.29 -15.48
N ILE A 214 4.85 4.50 -16.00
CA ILE A 214 3.61 5.02 -16.56
C ILE A 214 2.45 4.56 -15.70
N GLU A 215 2.02 5.44 -14.80
CA GLU A 215 0.86 5.23 -13.96
C GLU A 215 -0.42 5.71 -14.63
N LYS A 216 -0.36 6.88 -15.27
CA LYS A 216 -1.49 7.52 -15.95
C LYS A 216 -1.32 7.37 -17.47
N TYR A 217 -2.38 7.01 -18.14
CA TYR A 217 -2.43 6.82 -19.59
C TYR A 217 -3.46 7.74 -20.25
N LYS A 218 -3.21 8.11 -21.50
CA LYS A 218 -4.14 8.96 -22.26
C LYS A 218 -5.39 8.22 -22.70
N LYS A 219 -5.30 6.89 -22.96
CA LYS A 219 -6.33 6.10 -23.63
C LYS A 219 -6.73 4.81 -22.92
N THR A 220 -6.22 4.56 -21.74
CA THR A 220 -6.53 3.36 -20.99
C THR A 220 -6.51 3.59 -19.48
N VAL A 221 -6.86 2.58 -18.68
CA VAL A 221 -6.88 2.62 -17.22
C VAL A 221 -5.49 2.80 -16.63
N PRO A 222 -5.36 3.40 -15.44
CA PRO A 222 -4.07 3.61 -14.80
C PRO A 222 -3.43 2.28 -14.33
N VAL A 223 -2.10 2.31 -14.15
CA VAL A 223 -1.32 1.27 -13.47
C VAL A 223 -0.89 1.79 -12.11
N GLN A 224 -1.58 1.37 -11.05
CA GLN A 224 -1.30 1.86 -9.70
C GLN A 224 0.18 1.65 -9.31
N TYR A 225 0.76 2.69 -8.70
CA TYR A 225 2.11 2.74 -8.16
C TYR A 225 3.27 2.72 -9.19
N ALA A 226 3.00 2.74 -10.49
CA ALA A 226 4.08 2.65 -11.50
C ALA A 226 5.03 3.86 -11.46
N GLU A 227 4.52 5.06 -11.22
CA GLU A 227 5.33 6.28 -11.04
C GLU A 227 6.15 6.23 -9.75
N LYS A 228 5.53 5.79 -8.64
CA LYS A 228 6.22 5.61 -7.34
C LYS A 228 7.34 4.57 -7.44
N ASP A 229 7.06 3.44 -8.08
CA ASP A 229 8.03 2.37 -8.33
C ASP A 229 9.24 2.86 -9.12
N ALA A 230 8.99 3.63 -10.18
CA ALA A 230 10.05 4.23 -11.01
C ALA A 230 10.93 5.20 -10.21
N ASN A 231 10.32 6.05 -9.39
CA ASN A 231 11.04 6.97 -8.52
C ASN A 231 11.88 6.22 -7.48
N LEU A 232 11.35 5.17 -6.87
CA LEU A 232 12.09 4.36 -5.91
C LEU A 232 13.25 3.59 -6.56
N MET A 233 13.06 3.07 -7.77
CA MET A 233 14.13 2.46 -8.56
C MET A 233 15.21 3.48 -8.89
N LYS A 234 14.86 4.71 -9.28
CA LYS A 234 15.80 5.82 -9.46
C LYS A 234 16.65 6.05 -8.22
N GLU A 235 16.01 6.20 -7.07
CA GLU A 235 16.71 6.41 -5.80
C GLU A 235 17.64 5.24 -5.48
N TYR A 236 17.21 4.01 -5.72
CA TYR A 236 18.05 2.85 -5.51
C TYR A 236 19.28 2.83 -6.44
N LEU A 237 19.08 3.02 -7.73
CA LEU A 237 20.17 3.00 -8.71
C LEU A 237 21.18 4.13 -8.47
N THR A 238 20.72 5.31 -8.06
CA THR A 238 21.64 6.43 -7.80
C THR A 238 22.36 6.29 -6.45
N LYS A 239 21.66 5.91 -5.39
CA LYS A 239 22.22 5.88 -4.03
C LYS A 239 22.99 4.61 -3.70
N PHE A 240 22.56 3.44 -4.22
CA PHE A 240 23.12 2.13 -3.87
C PHE A 240 23.98 1.52 -4.98
N ILE A 241 23.61 1.69 -6.25
CA ILE A 241 24.39 1.20 -7.39
C ILE A 241 25.43 2.21 -7.84
N GLY A 242 25.22 3.49 -7.52
CA GLY A 242 26.14 4.56 -7.87
C GLY A 242 26.02 5.02 -9.33
N VAL A 243 24.83 4.92 -9.92
CA VAL A 243 24.54 5.58 -11.21
C VAL A 243 24.54 7.09 -10.97
N PRO A 244 25.33 7.90 -11.72
CA PRO A 244 25.29 9.35 -11.58
C PRO A 244 23.92 9.92 -11.94
N GLU A 245 23.48 10.99 -11.26
CA GLU A 245 22.22 11.67 -11.58
C GLU A 245 22.19 12.16 -13.04
N GLU A 246 23.31 12.68 -13.53
CA GLU A 246 23.46 13.13 -14.93
C GLU A 246 23.37 12.00 -15.96
N ASN A 247 23.60 10.74 -15.53
CA ASN A 247 23.48 9.54 -16.37
C ASN A 247 22.14 8.82 -16.17
N THR A 248 21.21 9.43 -15.41
CA THR A 248 19.91 8.84 -15.09
C THR A 248 18.79 9.57 -15.84
N ILE A 249 18.21 8.89 -16.83
CA ILE A 249 17.09 9.39 -17.63
C ILE A 249 15.80 8.80 -17.06
N THR A 250 14.86 9.65 -16.67
CA THR A 250 13.59 9.22 -16.11
C THR A 250 12.42 9.79 -16.93
N LEU A 251 11.54 8.91 -17.38
CA LEU A 251 10.29 9.25 -18.06
C LEU A 251 9.12 8.76 -17.21
N THR A 252 8.24 9.67 -16.82
CA THR A 252 7.00 9.31 -16.11
C THR A 252 5.78 9.86 -16.84
N ASN A 253 4.69 9.11 -16.82
CA ASN A 253 3.39 9.51 -17.35
C ASN A 253 3.49 10.18 -18.74
N ASP A 254 3.04 11.41 -18.89
CA ASP A 254 3.00 12.18 -20.14
C ASP A 254 4.37 12.43 -20.78
N GLY A 255 5.45 12.31 -20.02
CA GLY A 255 6.81 12.32 -20.55
C GLY A 255 7.20 11.01 -21.26
N ALA A 256 6.51 9.90 -21.02
CA ALA A 256 6.80 8.59 -21.58
C ALA A 256 6.00 8.30 -22.86
N THR A 257 6.04 9.20 -23.81
CA THR A 257 5.38 9.02 -25.13
C THR A 257 6.14 8.03 -26.02
N LYS A 258 5.44 7.46 -27.02
CA LYS A 258 6.05 6.56 -28.00
C LYS A 258 7.24 7.22 -28.70
N ALA A 259 7.09 8.47 -29.10
CA ALA A 259 8.13 9.22 -29.78
C ALA A 259 9.37 9.44 -28.88
N GLU A 260 9.17 9.81 -27.62
CA GLU A 260 10.30 10.04 -26.71
C GLU A 260 11.05 8.74 -26.40
N ILE A 261 10.33 7.64 -26.15
CA ILE A 261 10.93 6.31 -25.94
C ILE A 261 11.72 5.86 -27.16
N ASP A 262 11.18 6.04 -28.37
CA ASP A 262 11.86 5.69 -29.62
C ASP A 262 13.16 6.49 -29.81
N VAL A 263 13.08 7.82 -29.61
CA VAL A 263 14.27 8.69 -29.74
C VAL A 263 15.35 8.32 -28.72
N LEU A 264 14.96 8.05 -27.47
CA LEU A 264 15.92 7.66 -26.45
C LEU A 264 16.63 6.36 -26.79
N ILE A 265 15.89 5.31 -27.15
CA ILE A 265 16.47 3.99 -27.37
C ILE A 265 17.22 3.90 -28.68
N LYS A 266 16.69 4.48 -29.76
CA LYS A 266 17.23 4.29 -31.11
C LYS A 266 18.34 5.30 -31.44
N ASP A 267 18.38 6.46 -30.78
CA ASP A 267 19.28 7.55 -31.11
C ASP A 267 20.11 8.03 -29.91
N ARG A 268 19.48 8.63 -28.89
CA ARG A 268 20.23 9.30 -27.81
C ARG A 268 21.15 8.37 -27.03
N LEU A 269 20.66 7.20 -26.58
CA LEU A 269 21.48 6.24 -25.83
C LEU A 269 22.65 5.72 -26.64
N LYS A 270 22.50 5.59 -27.96
CA LYS A 270 23.58 5.19 -28.85
C LYS A 270 24.72 6.22 -28.89
N GLY A 271 24.38 7.51 -28.78
CA GLY A 271 25.38 8.59 -28.75
C GLY A 271 26.00 8.82 -27.38
N LEU A 272 25.29 8.47 -26.30
CA LEU A 272 25.73 8.68 -24.91
C LEU A 272 26.61 7.54 -24.40
N LEU A 273 26.25 6.30 -24.69
CA LEU A 273 26.90 5.09 -24.19
C LEU A 273 28.22 4.81 -24.92
N LYS A 274 29.14 4.16 -24.20
CA LYS A 274 30.45 3.72 -24.70
C LYS A 274 30.67 2.23 -24.44
N GLU A 275 31.63 1.63 -25.14
CA GLU A 275 32.11 0.31 -24.82
C GLU A 275 32.62 0.27 -23.37
N GLY A 276 32.16 -0.71 -22.61
CA GLY A 276 32.48 -0.83 -21.18
C GLY A 276 31.41 -0.30 -20.23
N ASP A 277 30.44 0.49 -20.72
CA ASP A 277 29.33 1.01 -19.88
C ASP A 277 28.33 -0.09 -19.50
N THR A 278 27.72 0.07 -18.36
CA THR A 278 26.59 -0.73 -17.90
C THR A 278 25.31 0.11 -17.94
N LEU A 279 24.27 -0.42 -18.57
CA LEU A 279 22.96 0.23 -18.66
C LEU A 279 21.91 -0.53 -17.85
N TYR A 280 21.27 0.16 -16.91
CA TYR A 280 20.11 -0.31 -16.19
C TYR A 280 18.84 0.26 -16.82
N ILE A 281 17.89 -0.59 -17.16
CA ILE A 281 16.59 -0.20 -17.68
C ILE A 281 15.52 -0.69 -16.73
N TYR A 282 14.63 0.19 -16.34
CA TYR A 282 13.44 -0.15 -15.59
C TYR A 282 12.19 0.33 -16.35
N TYR A 283 11.21 -0.55 -16.45
CA TYR A 283 9.89 -0.22 -16.99
C TYR A 283 8.80 -0.70 -16.04
N SER A 284 7.89 0.18 -15.66
CA SER A 284 6.66 -0.14 -14.95
C SER A 284 5.48 0.48 -15.68
N GLY A 285 4.53 -0.35 -16.13
CA GLY A 285 3.40 0.08 -16.92
C GLY A 285 2.68 -1.07 -17.62
N HIS A 286 1.73 -0.73 -18.50
CA HIS A 286 0.99 -1.73 -19.26
C HIS A 286 1.84 -2.45 -20.31
N GLY A 287 1.62 -3.75 -20.39
CA GLY A 287 1.99 -4.58 -21.52
C GLY A 287 0.74 -5.13 -22.20
N ILE A 288 0.75 -5.22 -23.51
CA ILE A 288 -0.39 -5.66 -24.32
C ILE A 288 0.07 -6.75 -25.27
N PRO A 289 -0.62 -7.89 -25.38
CA PRO A 289 -0.41 -8.85 -26.45
C PRO A 289 -1.23 -8.45 -27.68
N ALA A 290 -0.62 -8.51 -28.85
CA ALA A 290 -1.34 -8.44 -30.12
C ALA A 290 -0.67 -9.40 -31.10
N ASP A 291 -1.47 -10.24 -31.77
CA ASP A 291 -0.98 -11.25 -32.75
C ASP A 291 0.22 -12.06 -32.21
N GLU A 292 0.10 -12.56 -30.97
CA GLU A 292 1.16 -13.31 -30.25
C GLU A 292 2.43 -12.50 -29.95
N THR A 293 2.45 -11.20 -30.24
CA THR A 293 3.57 -10.30 -29.98
C THR A 293 3.28 -9.47 -28.71
N PRO A 294 4.22 -9.41 -27.75
CA PRO A 294 4.11 -8.51 -26.59
C PRO A 294 4.55 -7.09 -26.95
N TYR A 295 3.78 -6.10 -26.50
CA TYR A 295 4.09 -4.69 -26.67
C TYR A 295 4.11 -3.97 -25.33
N LEU A 296 5.04 -3.05 -25.13
CA LEU A 296 5.00 -2.06 -24.04
C LEU A 296 4.15 -0.88 -24.50
N LEU A 297 3.15 -0.52 -23.71
CA LEU A 297 2.26 0.59 -24.02
C LEU A 297 2.84 1.91 -23.49
N PRO A 298 3.17 2.90 -24.34
CA PRO A 298 3.55 4.24 -23.91
C PRO A 298 2.34 5.04 -23.42
N TYR A 299 2.57 6.18 -22.81
CA TYR A 299 1.52 7.07 -22.29
C TYR A 299 0.42 7.40 -23.31
N ASP A 300 0.81 7.71 -24.55
CA ASP A 300 -0.08 8.06 -25.67
C ASP A 300 -0.52 6.84 -26.50
N GLY A 301 -0.11 5.65 -26.10
CA GLY A 301 -0.43 4.40 -26.80
C GLY A 301 -1.93 4.09 -26.79
N ASP A 302 -2.36 3.47 -27.90
CA ASP A 302 -3.73 3.00 -28.08
C ASP A 302 -3.77 1.48 -27.94
N PRO A 303 -4.46 0.95 -26.90
CA PRO A 303 -4.55 -0.49 -26.69
C PRO A 303 -5.22 -1.24 -27.85
N GLU A 304 -6.07 -0.57 -28.66
CA GLU A 304 -6.73 -1.17 -29.80
C GLU A 304 -5.83 -1.21 -31.07
N SER A 305 -4.74 -0.44 -31.05
CA SER A 305 -3.80 -0.37 -32.19
C SER A 305 -2.33 -0.49 -31.76
N PRO A 306 -1.96 -1.53 -30.99
CA PRO A 306 -0.63 -1.62 -30.38
C PRO A 306 0.50 -1.76 -31.41
N ALA A 307 0.26 -2.38 -32.54
CA ALA A 307 1.27 -2.52 -33.61
C ALA A 307 1.76 -1.17 -34.15
N ILE A 308 0.95 -0.11 -34.04
CA ILE A 308 1.29 1.25 -34.50
C ILE A 308 1.78 2.11 -33.34
N THR A 309 1.12 2.01 -32.18
CA THR A 309 1.22 2.99 -31.10
C THR A 309 2.03 2.50 -29.90
N ALA A 310 2.40 1.22 -29.86
CA ALA A 310 3.16 0.62 -28.77
C ALA A 310 4.56 0.14 -29.23
N TYR A 311 5.39 -0.26 -28.27
CA TYR A 311 6.75 -0.72 -28.55
C TYR A 311 6.81 -2.25 -28.51
N PRO A 312 7.08 -2.96 -29.65
CA PRO A 312 7.23 -4.41 -29.62
C PRO A 312 8.43 -4.81 -28.75
N VAL A 313 8.23 -5.71 -27.79
CA VAL A 313 9.28 -6.14 -26.84
C VAL A 313 10.47 -6.77 -27.56
N GLU A 314 10.23 -7.56 -28.62
CA GLU A 314 11.30 -8.14 -29.43
C GLU A 314 12.17 -7.06 -30.10
N MET A 315 11.54 -5.99 -30.59
CA MET A 315 12.28 -4.85 -31.18
C MET A 315 13.06 -4.10 -30.12
N LEU A 316 12.48 -3.93 -28.91
CA LEU A 316 13.21 -3.35 -27.78
C LEU A 316 14.51 -4.11 -27.53
N TYR A 317 14.45 -5.43 -27.41
CA TYR A 317 15.64 -6.25 -27.16
C TYR A 317 16.67 -6.14 -28.28
N LYS A 318 16.24 -6.13 -29.54
CA LYS A 318 17.10 -5.94 -30.68
C LYS A 318 17.79 -4.57 -30.72
N ASP A 319 17.03 -3.52 -30.39
CA ASP A 319 17.56 -2.16 -30.36
C ASP A 319 18.52 -1.95 -29.17
N LEU A 320 18.23 -2.54 -28.02
CA LEU A 320 19.13 -2.54 -26.86
C LEU A 320 20.42 -3.33 -27.13
N ASP A 321 20.32 -4.48 -27.80
CA ASP A 321 21.51 -5.29 -28.12
C ASP A 321 22.50 -4.58 -29.09
N ARG A 322 22.02 -3.60 -29.85
CA ARG A 322 22.87 -2.77 -30.72
C ARG A 322 23.57 -1.62 -30.02
N LEU A 323 23.19 -1.28 -28.78
CA LEU A 323 23.84 -0.20 -28.03
C LEU A 323 25.29 -0.56 -27.70
N PRO A 324 26.21 0.40 -27.60
CA PRO A 324 27.62 0.13 -27.32
C PRO A 324 27.93 -0.19 -25.85
N ALA A 325 26.94 -0.55 -25.06
CA ALA A 325 27.11 -0.97 -23.66
C ALA A 325 27.71 -2.37 -23.54
N LYS A 326 28.50 -2.61 -22.51
CA LYS A 326 29.07 -3.92 -22.16
C LYS A 326 27.99 -4.84 -21.54
N GLU A 327 27.17 -4.31 -20.66
CA GLU A 327 26.13 -5.04 -19.95
C GLU A 327 24.83 -4.21 -19.91
N ILE A 328 23.69 -4.85 -20.11
CA ILE A 328 22.37 -4.22 -20.06
C ILE A 328 21.44 -5.07 -19.22
N TYR A 329 20.97 -4.51 -18.12
CA TYR A 329 20.01 -5.12 -17.22
C TYR A 329 18.64 -4.48 -17.41
N VAL A 330 17.62 -5.26 -17.73
CA VAL A 330 16.25 -4.80 -17.93
C VAL A 330 15.36 -5.38 -16.84
N PHE A 331 14.76 -4.53 -16.05
CA PHE A 331 13.74 -4.87 -15.05
C PHE A 331 12.38 -4.43 -15.56
N MET A 332 11.48 -5.37 -15.79
CA MET A 332 10.22 -5.11 -16.47
C MET A 332 9.05 -5.50 -15.57
N ASP A 333 8.42 -4.51 -14.92
CA ASP A 333 7.22 -4.68 -14.12
C ASP A 333 5.96 -4.43 -14.97
N SER A 334 5.68 -5.40 -15.82
CA SER A 334 4.59 -5.36 -16.78
C SER A 334 3.98 -6.75 -16.99
N CYS A 335 2.73 -6.80 -17.41
CA CYS A 335 2.05 -8.02 -17.79
C CYS A 335 1.63 -7.99 -19.26
N PHE A 336 1.67 -9.14 -19.91
CA PHE A 336 1.26 -9.28 -21.32
C PHE A 336 0.02 -10.16 -21.48
N SER A 337 -0.84 -10.20 -20.45
CA SER A 337 -2.07 -11.01 -20.47
C SER A 337 -3.27 -10.32 -21.13
N GLY A 338 -3.12 -9.05 -21.53
CA GLY A 338 -4.22 -8.24 -22.04
C GLY A 338 -5.21 -7.76 -20.96
N LYS A 339 -4.86 -7.93 -19.69
CA LYS A 339 -5.63 -7.48 -18.54
C LYS A 339 -4.78 -6.60 -17.64
N SER A 340 -5.40 -5.66 -16.93
CA SER A 340 -4.72 -4.92 -15.86
C SER A 340 -4.85 -5.66 -14.53
N GLY A 341 -3.74 -6.01 -13.91
CA GLY A 341 -3.68 -6.62 -12.58
C GLY A 341 -3.53 -5.61 -11.44
N ARG A 342 -3.29 -4.35 -11.76
CA ARG A 342 -3.02 -3.26 -10.80
C ARG A 342 -4.18 -2.28 -10.67
N VAL A 343 -5.41 -2.78 -10.80
CA VAL A 343 -6.67 -2.06 -10.53
C VAL A 343 -7.48 -2.86 -9.53
N GLU A 344 -8.41 -2.22 -8.82
CA GLU A 344 -9.25 -2.90 -7.80
C GLU A 344 -10.11 -4.04 -8.39
N LYS A 345 -10.50 -3.92 -9.67
CA LYS A 345 -11.16 -4.98 -10.44
C LYS A 345 -10.34 -5.25 -11.69
N GLU A 346 -10.21 -6.52 -12.07
CA GLU A 346 -9.59 -6.89 -13.34
C GLU A 346 -10.35 -6.23 -14.49
N GLU A 347 -9.68 -5.37 -15.24
CA GLU A 347 -10.22 -4.75 -16.44
C GLU A 347 -9.50 -5.26 -17.67
N LEU A 348 -10.26 -5.56 -18.71
CA LEU A 348 -9.71 -5.89 -20.02
C LEU A 348 -9.17 -4.60 -20.66
N LEU A 349 -7.89 -4.61 -21.02
CA LEU A 349 -7.27 -3.50 -21.73
C LEU A 349 -7.75 -3.41 -23.18
N VAL A 350 -8.11 -4.57 -23.74
CA VAL A 350 -8.65 -4.70 -25.11
C VAL A 350 -9.81 -5.68 -25.11
N ALA A 351 -10.97 -5.26 -25.62
CA ALA A 351 -12.13 -6.13 -25.74
C ALA A 351 -11.84 -7.28 -26.74
N GLY A 352 -12.10 -8.53 -26.30
CA GLY A 352 -12.00 -9.70 -27.17
C GLY A 352 -10.61 -10.32 -27.33
N VAL A 353 -9.57 -9.77 -26.71
CA VAL A 353 -8.23 -10.38 -26.72
C VAL A 353 -8.23 -11.58 -25.77
N ARG A 354 -8.00 -12.78 -26.31
CA ARG A 354 -7.70 -13.95 -25.52
C ARG A 354 -6.26 -13.83 -25.03
N PRO A 355 -5.97 -14.16 -23.76
CA PRO A 355 -4.59 -14.28 -23.30
C PRO A 355 -3.86 -15.28 -24.22
N GLY A 356 -3.01 -14.79 -25.08
CA GLY A 356 -2.18 -15.65 -25.93
C GLY A 356 -1.14 -16.34 -25.09
N VAL A 357 -0.94 -17.63 -25.26
CA VAL A 357 0.27 -18.30 -24.77
C VAL A 357 1.41 -17.86 -25.68
N LEU A 358 2.12 -16.83 -25.26
CA LEU A 358 3.33 -16.38 -25.98
C LEU A 358 4.36 -17.52 -25.92
N LYS A 359 4.48 -18.26 -27.00
CA LYS A 359 5.64 -19.11 -27.27
C LYS A 359 6.80 -18.17 -27.65
N VAL A 360 7.33 -17.44 -26.71
CA VAL A 360 8.55 -16.67 -26.95
C VAL A 360 9.68 -17.70 -27.03
N LYS A 361 10.19 -17.94 -28.22
CA LYS A 361 11.58 -18.40 -28.36
C LYS A 361 12.38 -17.36 -27.59
N ASP A 362 13.20 -17.79 -26.62
CA ASP A 362 14.00 -16.84 -25.85
C ASP A 362 14.84 -16.00 -26.84
N PRO A 363 14.46 -14.72 -27.12
CA PRO A 363 15.15 -13.92 -28.15
C PRO A 363 16.53 -13.51 -27.70
N LEU A 364 16.86 -13.78 -26.42
CA LEU A 364 18.09 -13.33 -25.78
C LEU A 364 19.16 -14.42 -25.69
N LEU A 365 18.86 -15.65 -26.12
CA LEU A 365 19.87 -16.75 -26.14
C LEU A 365 21.15 -16.39 -26.88
N LEU A 366 21.06 -15.57 -27.93
CA LEU A 366 22.19 -15.12 -28.74
C LEU A 366 22.81 -13.80 -28.24
N SER A 367 22.14 -13.05 -27.40
CA SER A 367 22.73 -11.82 -26.83
C SER A 367 23.81 -12.18 -25.83
N LYS A 368 24.96 -11.47 -25.88
CA LYS A 368 26.08 -11.66 -24.94
C LYS A 368 26.00 -10.70 -23.73
N LYS A 369 25.19 -9.64 -23.80
CA LYS A 369 25.21 -8.54 -22.84
C LYS A 369 23.85 -8.21 -22.21
N LEU A 370 22.74 -8.73 -22.74
CA LEU A 370 21.40 -8.39 -22.31
C LEU A 370 20.84 -9.42 -21.32
N VAL A 371 20.38 -8.96 -20.17
CA VAL A 371 19.64 -9.76 -19.17
C VAL A 371 18.32 -9.06 -18.86
N VAL A 372 17.24 -9.82 -18.84
CA VAL A 372 15.91 -9.31 -18.54
C VAL A 372 15.31 -10.07 -17.36
N LEU A 373 14.85 -9.35 -16.33
CA LEU A 373 14.00 -9.86 -15.27
C LEU A 373 12.61 -9.26 -15.49
N ALA A 374 11.62 -10.11 -15.77
CA ALA A 374 10.24 -9.70 -16.00
C ALA A 374 9.33 -10.17 -14.88
N ALA A 375 8.36 -9.34 -14.54
CA ALA A 375 7.48 -9.52 -13.38
C ALA A 375 6.61 -10.78 -13.44
N ALA A 376 6.26 -11.25 -14.64
CA ALA A 376 5.34 -12.35 -14.83
C ALA A 376 5.59 -13.07 -16.16
N LYS A 377 5.18 -14.33 -16.23
CA LYS A 377 5.04 -15.05 -17.51
C LYS A 377 3.98 -14.35 -18.37
N SER A 378 4.09 -14.51 -19.67
CA SER A 378 3.28 -13.82 -20.68
C SER A 378 1.75 -13.95 -20.52
N ASN A 379 1.28 -15.00 -19.85
CA ASN A 379 -0.15 -15.24 -19.60
C ASN A 379 -0.60 -14.86 -18.18
N GLN A 380 0.27 -14.24 -17.40
CA GLN A 380 0.01 -13.89 -16.00
C GLN A 380 -0.09 -12.37 -15.81
N LEU A 381 -0.69 -11.99 -14.67
CA LEU A 381 -0.81 -10.59 -14.25
C LEU A 381 0.40 -10.17 -13.42
N SER A 382 0.83 -8.92 -13.55
CA SER A 382 1.66 -8.26 -12.56
C SER A 382 0.75 -7.61 -11.52
N ASN A 383 0.88 -8.04 -10.26
CA ASN A 383 0.05 -7.58 -9.15
C ASN A 383 0.68 -6.38 -8.45
N TYR A 384 -0.14 -5.67 -7.65
CA TYR A 384 0.33 -4.65 -6.72
C TYR A 384 0.41 -5.19 -5.29
N TYR A 385 1.24 -4.59 -4.46
CA TYR A 385 1.35 -4.85 -3.03
C TYR A 385 0.81 -3.64 -2.26
N LYS A 386 -0.51 -3.67 -1.97
CA LYS A 386 -1.25 -2.51 -1.43
C LYS A 386 -0.68 -1.99 -0.12
N GLN A 387 -0.26 -2.89 0.79
CA GLN A 387 0.30 -2.53 2.09
C GLN A 387 1.58 -1.69 1.96
N GLU A 388 2.38 -1.97 0.93
CA GLU A 388 3.64 -1.26 0.67
C GLU A 388 3.45 -0.11 -0.34
N GLY A 389 2.30 -0.06 -1.01
CA GLY A 389 2.00 0.93 -2.05
C GLY A 389 2.97 0.84 -3.23
N GLN A 390 3.25 -0.37 -3.71
CA GLN A 390 4.21 -0.69 -4.78
C GLN A 390 3.71 -1.83 -5.67
N GLY A 391 4.32 -2.01 -6.84
CA GLY A 391 4.21 -3.25 -7.60
C GLY A 391 4.84 -4.41 -6.84
N LEU A 392 4.19 -5.58 -6.86
CA LEU A 392 4.65 -6.75 -6.11
C LEU A 392 6.06 -7.19 -6.56
N PHE A 393 6.31 -7.22 -7.86
CA PHE A 393 7.62 -7.54 -8.41
C PHE A 393 8.66 -6.50 -8.01
N THR A 394 8.38 -5.21 -8.18
CA THR A 394 9.30 -4.13 -7.85
C THR A 394 9.67 -4.13 -6.37
N TYR A 395 8.71 -4.38 -5.48
CA TYR A 395 8.97 -4.50 -4.04
C TYR A 395 9.99 -5.60 -3.75
N TYR A 396 9.76 -6.83 -4.24
CA TYR A 396 10.69 -7.93 -3.97
C TYR A 396 12.01 -7.82 -4.74
N LEU A 397 12.01 -7.25 -5.93
CA LEU A 397 13.23 -6.94 -6.67
C LEU A 397 14.14 -6.02 -5.84
N LEU A 398 13.63 -4.87 -5.41
CA LEU A 398 14.39 -3.91 -4.60
C LEU A 398 14.76 -4.48 -3.23
N LYS A 399 13.86 -5.24 -2.57
CA LYS A 399 14.15 -5.91 -1.31
C LYS A 399 15.28 -6.93 -1.45
N GLY A 400 15.28 -7.72 -2.51
CA GLY A 400 16.36 -8.63 -2.85
C GLY A 400 17.69 -7.89 -3.05
N MET A 401 17.66 -6.83 -3.87
CA MET A 401 18.85 -6.01 -4.17
C MET A 401 19.36 -5.24 -2.93
N THR A 402 18.56 -5.01 -1.88
CA THR A 402 19.03 -4.42 -0.61
C THR A 402 19.66 -5.44 0.34
N GLY A 403 19.80 -6.71 -0.06
CA GLY A 403 20.53 -7.72 0.70
C GLY A 403 19.75 -8.98 1.04
N GLU A 404 18.41 -9.04 0.84
CA GLU A 404 17.64 -10.25 1.18
C GLU A 404 17.92 -11.42 0.20
N ALA A 405 18.42 -11.12 -0.99
CA ALA A 405 18.81 -12.16 -1.96
C ALA A 405 20.20 -12.76 -1.72
N ASP A 406 21.02 -12.17 -0.82
CA ASP A 406 22.35 -12.69 -0.47
C ASP A 406 22.27 -14.01 0.30
N SER A 407 22.13 -15.10 -0.43
CA SER A 407 21.91 -16.43 0.13
C SER A 407 23.19 -17.05 0.73
N ASN A 408 24.35 -16.71 0.18
CA ASN A 408 25.65 -17.23 0.60
C ASN A 408 26.36 -16.33 1.63
N LYS A 409 25.81 -15.12 1.91
CA LYS A 409 26.29 -14.12 2.87
C LYS A 409 27.68 -13.56 2.54
N ASP A 410 28.02 -13.50 1.26
CA ASP A 410 29.28 -12.91 0.79
C ASP A 410 29.22 -11.39 0.57
N LYS A 411 28.06 -10.77 0.85
CA LYS A 411 27.73 -9.35 0.70
C LYS A 411 27.65 -8.89 -0.76
N LYS A 412 27.48 -9.80 -1.69
CA LYS A 412 27.20 -9.52 -3.09
C LYS A 412 25.89 -10.17 -3.49
N ILE A 413 25.19 -9.55 -4.38
CA ILE A 413 23.98 -10.11 -4.97
C ILE A 413 24.28 -10.48 -6.41
N THR A 414 24.35 -11.75 -6.71
CA THR A 414 24.50 -12.25 -8.07
C THR A 414 23.16 -12.31 -8.80
N LEU A 415 23.21 -12.37 -10.13
CA LEU A 415 21.98 -12.55 -10.93
C LEU A 415 21.25 -13.84 -10.60
N SER A 416 21.97 -14.91 -10.31
CA SER A 416 21.38 -16.19 -9.91
C SER A 416 20.61 -16.06 -8.59
N GLU A 417 21.22 -15.47 -7.58
CA GLU A 417 20.60 -15.26 -6.25
C GLU A 417 19.39 -14.34 -6.36
N LEU A 418 19.52 -13.20 -7.05
CA LEU A 418 18.42 -12.25 -7.24
C LEU A 418 17.25 -12.89 -7.97
N SER A 419 17.51 -13.60 -9.06
CA SER A 419 16.47 -14.26 -9.87
C SER A 419 15.71 -15.29 -9.07
N LYS A 420 16.41 -16.14 -8.32
CA LYS A 420 15.82 -17.16 -7.46
C LYS A 420 14.97 -16.52 -6.36
N TYR A 421 15.53 -15.55 -5.65
CA TYR A 421 14.81 -14.84 -4.58
C TYR A 421 13.52 -14.20 -5.09
N VAL A 422 13.60 -13.46 -6.20
CA VAL A 422 12.44 -12.77 -6.77
C VAL A 422 11.38 -13.77 -7.25
N GLU A 423 11.79 -14.87 -7.90
CA GLU A 423 10.85 -15.91 -8.34
C GLU A 423 10.11 -16.55 -7.15
N GLU A 424 10.84 -16.94 -6.10
CA GLU A 424 10.28 -17.60 -4.92
C GLU A 424 9.34 -16.66 -4.13
N GLU A 425 9.80 -15.46 -3.82
CA GLU A 425 9.06 -14.51 -2.99
C GLU A 425 7.83 -13.94 -3.69
N VAL A 426 7.94 -13.52 -4.95
CA VAL A 426 6.79 -13.00 -5.69
C VAL A 426 5.76 -14.10 -5.94
N SER A 427 6.19 -15.32 -6.29
CA SER A 427 5.28 -16.45 -6.50
C SER A 427 4.56 -16.84 -5.21
N SER A 428 5.25 -16.86 -4.08
CA SER A 428 4.67 -17.14 -2.76
C SER A 428 3.69 -16.04 -2.33
N ALA A 429 4.13 -14.77 -2.40
CA ALA A 429 3.32 -13.63 -2.01
C ALA A 429 2.06 -13.47 -2.89
N SER A 430 2.19 -13.65 -4.20
CA SER A 430 1.03 -13.53 -5.10
C SER A 430 -0.04 -14.60 -4.79
N ARG A 431 0.36 -15.84 -4.52
CA ARG A 431 -0.58 -16.90 -4.09
C ARG A 431 -1.24 -16.59 -2.75
N ARG A 432 -0.47 -16.08 -1.79
CA ARG A 432 -0.98 -15.73 -0.45
C ARG A 432 -1.96 -14.56 -0.49
N LEU A 433 -1.65 -13.52 -1.27
CA LEU A 433 -2.43 -12.28 -1.31
C LEU A 433 -3.63 -12.33 -2.26
N PHE A 434 -3.51 -13.07 -3.37
CA PHE A 434 -4.49 -13.02 -4.48
C PHE A 434 -5.04 -14.40 -4.87
N GLY A 435 -4.51 -15.48 -4.29
CA GLY A 435 -4.90 -16.84 -4.65
C GLY A 435 -4.27 -17.35 -5.95
N ILE A 436 -4.59 -18.61 -6.29
CA ILE A 436 -4.00 -19.33 -7.44
C ILE A 436 -4.37 -18.67 -8.78
N SER A 437 -5.58 -18.11 -8.89
CA SER A 437 -6.07 -17.48 -10.12
C SER A 437 -5.27 -16.24 -10.55
N ARG A 438 -4.59 -15.59 -9.61
CA ARG A 438 -3.75 -14.41 -9.85
C ARG A 438 -2.28 -14.66 -9.48
N GLN A 439 -1.85 -15.92 -9.56
CA GLN A 439 -0.45 -16.27 -9.34
C GLN A 439 0.46 -15.53 -10.34
N GLN A 440 1.54 -14.99 -9.82
CA GLN A 440 2.56 -14.25 -10.58
C GLN A 440 3.89 -14.98 -10.42
N ASN A 441 4.50 -15.37 -11.53
CA ASN A 441 5.80 -16.04 -11.54
C ASN A 441 6.76 -15.20 -12.39
N PRO A 442 7.68 -14.47 -11.76
CA PRO A 442 8.75 -13.76 -12.47
C PRO A 442 9.61 -14.69 -13.33
N VAL A 443 10.21 -14.14 -14.33
CA VAL A 443 11.10 -14.88 -15.23
C VAL A 443 12.38 -14.10 -15.45
N VAL A 444 13.48 -14.84 -15.64
CA VAL A 444 14.76 -14.30 -16.07
C VAL A 444 15.08 -14.82 -17.47
N MET A 445 15.64 -13.96 -18.31
CA MET A 445 16.06 -14.29 -19.66
C MET A 445 17.49 -13.76 -19.91
N PRO A 446 18.35 -14.47 -20.62
CA PRO A 446 18.12 -15.81 -21.18
C PRO A 446 18.00 -16.89 -20.08
N THR A 447 17.34 -17.98 -20.43
CA THR A 447 17.24 -19.16 -19.57
C THR A 447 17.84 -20.36 -20.29
N PRO A 448 18.95 -20.99 -19.78
CA PRO A 448 19.67 -20.63 -18.55
C PRO A 448 20.51 -19.36 -18.68
N LEU A 449 20.87 -18.75 -17.55
CA LEU A 449 21.73 -17.56 -17.49
C LEU A 449 23.16 -17.84 -17.98
N GLY A 450 23.64 -19.09 -17.85
CA GLY A 450 24.97 -19.51 -18.25
C GLY A 450 26.07 -18.73 -17.52
N GLU A 451 27.03 -18.18 -18.26
CA GLU A 451 28.16 -17.43 -17.70
C GLU A 451 27.73 -16.16 -16.91
N ARG A 452 26.47 -15.73 -17.04
CA ARG A 452 25.93 -14.55 -16.34
C ARG A 452 25.47 -14.85 -14.91
N GLU A 453 25.35 -16.11 -14.51
CA GLU A 453 24.86 -16.52 -13.17
C GLU A 453 25.64 -15.83 -12.05
N GLY A 454 26.96 -15.75 -12.18
CA GLY A 454 27.85 -15.15 -11.20
C GLY A 454 28.06 -13.64 -11.31
N LEU A 455 27.41 -12.94 -12.28
CA LEU A 455 27.54 -11.50 -12.38
C LEU A 455 26.91 -10.83 -11.15
N SER A 456 27.69 -10.00 -10.45
CA SER A 456 27.20 -9.21 -9.31
C SER A 456 26.41 -8.03 -9.83
N ILE A 457 25.16 -7.88 -9.37
CA ILE A 457 24.25 -6.79 -9.74
C ILE A 457 24.14 -5.72 -8.67
N ALA A 458 24.44 -6.09 -7.42
CA ALA A 458 24.40 -5.17 -6.28
C ALA A 458 25.34 -5.65 -5.17
N ASP A 459 25.73 -4.72 -4.29
CA ASP A 459 26.44 -5.00 -3.05
C ASP A 459 25.52 -4.80 -1.84
N VAL A 460 25.68 -5.61 -0.80
CA VAL A 460 24.93 -5.47 0.44
C VAL A 460 25.52 -4.36 1.32
N LEU A 461 24.82 -3.25 1.42
CA LEU A 461 25.30 -2.01 2.07
C LEU A 461 24.56 -1.72 3.42
N ARG A 462 24.09 -2.75 4.10
CA ARG A 462 23.40 -2.66 5.40
C ARG A 462 24.34 -2.40 6.59
#